data_3b5bddf149f5ffc342d3db7d6024dcd9
#
_entry.id   3b5bddf149f5ffc342d3db7d6024dcd9
#
_cell.length_a   1.000
_cell.length_b   1.000
_cell.length_c   1.000
_cell.angle_alpha   90.00
_cell.angle_beta   90.00
_cell.angle_gamma   90.00
#
_symmetry.space_group_name_H-M   'P 1'
#
loop_
_entity.id
_entity.type
_entity.pdbx_description
1 polymer ?
#
loop_
_entity_poly.entity_id
_entity_poly.type
_entity_poly.pdbx_seq_one_letter_code
_entity_poly.pdbx_strand_id
1 'polypeptide(L)'
;MNHCQYNEIQIVPLLDTLQILDISDEEYFGEKYREYISNSRLKLIDPEEGGSPELFKAGLSPAFSDAFYYGSAIHCLTLQPNDFELVESVDRPTSKAGFMADELFKSFSKDRPFKTEEIIKASDKIGYYKGKMNENRISDLLSKCTNYWHDRYDFEKSYVGEKELIYLDQRSRGKVHTSLKNIKSNTEIQKLLNPEGLLETPKSYNEATILLEVKAVSPSKDETILKLKGKLDNFTVDEESKIITLNDLKTTGHYIEDFPEGSFVKFKYARQMAMYGWMLSLANKTIFNISSPTFKSNMLLISSIPPCNCGVFSLNGSHINLGMKMFTDLLKRVAYLELYGN
;
A
#
# COMPACT_ATOMS: atom_id res chain seq x y z
N MET A 1 -16.71 25.30 -0.61
CA MET A 1 -17.51 24.40 0.25
C MET A 1 -17.78 25.11 1.58
N ASN A 2 -19.04 25.29 1.97
CA ASN A 2 -19.36 25.82 3.29
C ASN A 2 -19.02 24.78 4.37
N HIS A 3 -18.05 25.08 5.24
CA HIS A 3 -17.53 24.18 6.28
C HIS A 3 -18.62 23.65 7.26
N CYS A 4 -19.79 24.29 7.34
CA CYS A 4 -20.85 23.87 8.26
C CYS A 4 -21.73 22.71 7.74
N GLN A 5 -21.88 22.52 6.43
CA GLN A 5 -22.90 21.59 5.90
C GLN A 5 -22.49 20.11 5.86
N TYR A 6 -21.20 19.78 5.60
CA TYR A 6 -20.81 18.37 5.54
C TYR A 6 -20.64 17.71 6.93
N ASN A 7 -20.40 18.49 7.99
CA ASN A 7 -20.23 17.96 9.34
C ASN A 7 -21.49 17.27 9.89
N GLU A 8 -22.66 17.63 9.39
CA GLU A 8 -23.94 17.07 9.82
C GLU A 8 -24.32 15.77 9.09
N ILE A 9 -23.54 15.35 8.07
CA ILE A 9 -23.77 14.10 7.37
C ILE A 9 -23.51 12.93 8.33
N GLN A 10 -24.46 12.01 8.39
CA GLN A 10 -24.34 10.77 9.14
C GLN A 10 -23.78 9.67 8.25
N ILE A 11 -22.83 8.90 8.77
CA ILE A 11 -22.22 7.74 8.09
C ILE A 11 -22.68 6.48 8.81
N VAL A 12 -23.37 5.61 8.11
CA VAL A 12 -23.93 4.36 8.65
C VAL A 12 -23.34 3.17 7.90
N PRO A 13 -22.57 2.30 8.55
CA PRO A 13 -22.03 1.09 7.91
C PRO A 13 -23.17 0.12 7.51
N LEU A 14 -23.07 -0.46 6.33
CA LEU A 14 -23.93 -1.53 5.85
C LEU A 14 -23.23 -2.87 6.11
N LEU A 15 -23.46 -3.45 7.28
CA LEU A 15 -22.70 -4.59 7.78
C LEU A 15 -22.85 -5.86 6.92
N ASP A 16 -23.96 -6.00 6.22
CA ASP A 16 -24.24 -7.07 5.26
C ASP A 16 -23.38 -7.01 3.99
N THR A 17 -22.75 -5.88 3.73
CA THR A 17 -21.83 -5.69 2.59
C THR A 17 -20.37 -5.92 2.95
N LEU A 18 -20.05 -6.12 4.23
CA LEU A 18 -18.67 -6.31 4.69
C LEU A 18 -18.12 -7.66 4.23
N GLN A 19 -16.95 -7.61 3.58
CA GLN A 19 -16.24 -8.78 3.09
C GLN A 19 -14.75 -8.68 3.45
N ILE A 20 -14.14 -9.82 3.76
CA ILE A 20 -12.68 -9.98 3.85
C ILE A 20 -12.28 -10.90 2.69
N LEU A 21 -11.41 -10.41 1.83
CA LEU A 21 -10.99 -11.09 0.61
C LEU A 21 -9.46 -11.23 0.57
N ASP A 22 -9.02 -12.32 -0.02
CA ASP A 22 -7.64 -12.51 -0.47
C ASP A 22 -7.61 -12.28 -1.98
N ILE A 23 -7.15 -11.09 -2.39
CA ILE A 23 -7.09 -10.69 -3.79
C ILE A 23 -5.74 -10.08 -4.12
N SER A 24 -5.28 -10.30 -5.34
CA SER A 24 -4.01 -9.76 -5.83
C SER A 24 -4.00 -8.22 -5.87
N ASP A 25 -2.81 -7.63 -5.92
CA ASP A 25 -2.66 -6.19 -6.15
C ASP A 25 -3.26 -5.75 -7.48
N GLU A 26 -3.11 -6.57 -8.53
CA GLU A 26 -3.69 -6.28 -9.84
C GLU A 26 -5.21 -6.19 -9.76
N GLU A 27 -5.88 -7.09 -9.06
CA GLU A 27 -7.33 -7.04 -8.84
C GLU A 27 -7.71 -5.86 -7.95
N TYR A 28 -6.98 -5.65 -6.82
CA TYR A 28 -7.27 -4.57 -5.87
C TYR A 28 -7.18 -3.18 -6.51
N PHE A 29 -6.19 -2.94 -7.38
CA PHE A 29 -6.02 -1.68 -8.12
C PHE A 29 -6.73 -1.66 -9.46
N GLY A 30 -7.32 -2.78 -9.87
CA GLY A 30 -8.02 -2.96 -11.13
C GLY A 30 -9.35 -2.21 -11.23
N GLU A 31 -9.97 -2.29 -12.41
CA GLU A 31 -11.21 -1.56 -12.74
C GLU A 31 -12.36 -1.91 -11.80
N LYS A 32 -12.49 -3.17 -11.37
CA LYS A 32 -13.55 -3.67 -10.48
C LYS A 32 -13.67 -2.87 -9.17
N TYR A 33 -12.54 -2.48 -8.60
CA TYR A 33 -12.49 -1.77 -7.32
C TYR A 33 -12.02 -0.31 -7.45
N ARG A 34 -11.98 0.23 -8.66
CA ARG A 34 -11.51 1.59 -8.93
C ARG A 34 -12.32 2.66 -8.22
N GLU A 35 -13.63 2.47 -8.11
CA GLU A 35 -14.54 3.42 -7.45
C GLU A 35 -14.46 3.36 -5.92
N TYR A 36 -13.91 2.28 -5.38
CA TYR A 36 -13.79 2.15 -3.94
C TYR A 36 -12.82 3.16 -3.35
N ILE A 37 -13.20 3.72 -2.21
CA ILE A 37 -12.46 4.73 -1.46
C ILE A 37 -11.47 4.02 -0.53
N SER A 38 -10.18 4.14 -0.81
CA SER A 38 -9.10 3.73 0.08
C SER A 38 -8.57 4.92 0.88
N ASN A 39 -7.74 4.66 1.91
CA ASN A 39 -7.03 5.74 2.62
C ASN A 39 -6.21 6.63 1.67
N SER A 40 -5.54 6.02 0.67
CA SER A 40 -4.77 6.77 -0.33
C SER A 40 -5.67 7.63 -1.21
N ARG A 41 -6.89 7.18 -1.54
CA ARG A 41 -7.86 7.98 -2.30
C ARG A 41 -8.43 9.13 -1.47
N LEU A 42 -8.66 8.92 -0.17
CA LEU A 42 -9.08 10.00 0.75
C LEU A 42 -8.07 11.15 0.82
N LYS A 43 -6.78 10.87 0.66
CA LYS A 43 -5.75 11.91 0.56
C LYS A 43 -6.04 12.94 -0.55
N LEU A 44 -6.64 12.50 -1.66
CA LEU A 44 -6.92 13.38 -2.82
C LEU A 44 -8.00 14.43 -2.55
N ILE A 45 -8.81 14.28 -1.50
CA ILE A 45 -9.79 15.29 -1.07
C ILE A 45 -9.36 16.04 0.20
N ASP A 46 -8.23 15.67 0.80
CA ASP A 46 -7.72 16.29 2.01
C ASP A 46 -7.02 17.64 1.70
N PRO A 47 -7.60 18.79 2.09
CA PRO A 47 -6.98 20.09 1.80
C PRO A 47 -5.64 20.29 2.52
N GLU A 48 -5.42 19.64 3.67
CA GLU A 48 -4.15 19.70 4.38
C GLU A 48 -3.01 18.97 3.64
N GLU A 49 -3.36 18.03 2.76
CA GLU A 49 -2.43 17.34 1.87
C GLU A 49 -2.44 17.90 0.44
N GLY A 50 -3.09 19.05 0.20
CA GLY A 50 -3.23 19.67 -1.11
C GLY A 50 -4.30 19.01 -2.00
N GLY A 51 -5.19 18.22 -1.42
CA GLY A 51 -6.28 17.57 -2.12
C GLY A 51 -7.41 18.52 -2.51
N SER A 52 -8.18 18.13 -3.52
CA SER A 52 -9.36 18.87 -3.99
C SER A 52 -10.42 17.91 -4.55
N PRO A 53 -11.68 18.37 -4.74
CA PRO A 53 -12.71 17.60 -5.43
C PRO A 53 -12.29 17.11 -6.83
N GLU A 54 -11.58 17.94 -7.59
CA GLU A 54 -11.10 17.65 -8.95
C GLU A 54 -10.05 16.52 -8.90
N LEU A 55 -9.10 16.57 -7.95
CA LEU A 55 -8.10 15.52 -7.76
C LEU A 55 -8.76 14.22 -7.32
N PHE A 56 -9.75 14.28 -6.43
CA PHE A 56 -10.49 13.10 -6.00
C PHE A 56 -11.24 12.43 -7.17
N LYS A 57 -11.90 13.22 -8.03
CA LYS A 57 -12.57 12.74 -9.25
C LYS A 57 -11.57 12.17 -10.26
N ALA A 58 -10.39 12.78 -10.41
CA ALA A 58 -9.33 12.30 -11.30
C ALA A 58 -8.73 10.97 -10.86
N GLY A 59 -8.73 10.68 -9.55
CA GLY A 59 -8.23 9.44 -8.98
C GLY A 59 -6.71 9.40 -8.78
N LEU A 60 -6.22 8.25 -8.31
CA LEU A 60 -4.80 8.04 -8.03
C LEU A 60 -4.00 7.89 -9.32
N SER A 61 -2.83 8.50 -9.35
CA SER A 61 -1.82 8.27 -10.38
C SER A 61 -0.75 7.31 -9.86
N PRO A 62 -0.20 6.43 -10.72
CA PRO A 62 0.91 5.58 -10.33
C PRO A 62 2.11 6.40 -9.83
N ALA A 63 2.70 5.97 -8.72
CA ALA A 63 3.92 6.56 -8.19
C ALA A 63 5.12 5.68 -8.54
N PHE A 64 6.17 6.28 -9.10
CA PHE A 64 7.41 5.60 -9.44
C PHE A 64 8.56 6.22 -8.64
N SER A 65 9.03 5.53 -7.62
CA SER A 65 10.20 5.93 -6.83
C SER A 65 10.94 4.72 -6.28
N ASP A 66 12.27 4.86 -6.09
CA ASP A 66 13.09 3.80 -5.51
C ASP A 66 12.63 3.45 -4.09
N ALA A 67 12.16 4.44 -3.32
CA ALA A 67 11.60 4.22 -1.99
C ALA A 67 10.34 3.35 -2.03
N PHE A 68 9.46 3.57 -3.01
CA PHE A 68 8.28 2.74 -3.20
C PHE A 68 8.66 1.30 -3.58
N TYR A 69 9.59 1.12 -4.52
CA TYR A 69 10.07 -0.21 -4.94
C TYR A 69 10.74 -0.98 -3.80
N TYR A 70 11.59 -0.30 -3.03
CA TYR A 70 12.18 -0.89 -1.83
C TYR A 70 11.09 -1.30 -0.82
N GLY A 71 10.12 -0.42 -0.57
CA GLY A 71 8.99 -0.68 0.31
C GLY A 71 8.19 -1.90 -0.14
N SER A 72 7.79 -1.95 -1.42
CA SER A 72 7.06 -3.09 -1.99
C SER A 72 7.83 -4.40 -1.87
N ALA A 73 9.14 -4.41 -2.14
CA ALA A 73 9.97 -5.61 -1.98
C ALA A 73 9.99 -6.11 -0.52
N ILE A 74 10.11 -5.19 0.44
CA ILE A 74 10.05 -5.55 1.87
C ILE A 74 8.67 -6.11 2.24
N HIS A 75 7.57 -5.49 1.78
CA HIS A 75 6.21 -6.01 2.01
C HIS A 75 6.05 -7.42 1.46
N CYS A 76 6.30 -7.63 0.15
CA CYS A 76 6.14 -8.93 -0.50
C CYS A 76 6.97 -10.02 0.20
N LEU A 77 8.27 -9.76 0.43
CA LEU A 77 9.18 -10.76 1.00
C LEU A 77 8.99 -11.00 2.50
N THR A 78 8.30 -10.09 3.21
CA THR A 78 8.00 -10.24 4.63
C THR A 78 6.63 -10.89 4.86
N LEU A 79 5.61 -10.45 4.13
CA LEU A 79 4.22 -10.82 4.37
C LEU A 79 3.76 -12.00 3.49
N GLN A 80 4.37 -12.16 2.31
CA GLN A 80 4.04 -13.19 1.32
C GLN A 80 5.31 -13.93 0.82
N PRO A 81 6.17 -14.46 1.71
CA PRO A 81 7.47 -15.04 1.31
C PRO A 81 7.34 -16.30 0.45
N ASN A 82 6.15 -16.90 0.43
CA ASN A 82 5.88 -18.07 -0.41
C ASN A 82 5.52 -17.71 -1.84
N ASP A 83 5.04 -16.49 -2.06
CA ASP A 83 4.52 -16.03 -3.35
C ASP A 83 5.55 -15.19 -4.13
N PHE A 84 6.59 -14.68 -3.45
CA PHE A 84 7.58 -13.79 -4.04
C PHE A 84 9.02 -14.28 -3.85
N GLU A 85 9.87 -13.98 -4.83
CA GLU A 85 11.30 -14.28 -4.81
C GLU A 85 12.14 -13.09 -5.30
N LEU A 86 13.19 -12.76 -4.56
CA LEU A 86 14.17 -11.74 -4.96
C LEU A 86 15.21 -12.34 -5.89
N VAL A 87 15.30 -11.83 -7.11
CA VAL A 87 16.27 -12.31 -8.11
C VAL A 87 17.65 -11.71 -7.86
N GLU A 88 18.63 -12.58 -7.64
CA GLU A 88 20.00 -12.19 -7.30
C GLU A 88 20.91 -11.96 -8.51
N SER A 89 20.68 -12.71 -9.59
CA SER A 89 21.59 -12.78 -10.74
C SER A 89 21.35 -11.72 -11.81
N VAL A 90 20.26 -10.94 -11.70
CA VAL A 90 19.87 -9.93 -12.70
C VAL A 90 19.94 -8.53 -12.11
N ASP A 91 20.78 -7.67 -12.68
CA ASP A 91 20.97 -6.31 -12.23
C ASP A 91 20.03 -5.34 -12.92
N ARG A 92 19.02 -4.87 -12.20
CA ARG A 92 18.10 -3.85 -12.67
C ARG A 92 18.78 -2.48 -12.67
N PRO A 93 18.60 -1.63 -13.70
CA PRO A 93 19.09 -0.26 -13.69
C PRO A 93 18.49 0.56 -12.52
N THR A 94 19.26 1.49 -12.01
CA THR A 94 18.83 2.34 -10.88
C THR A 94 17.82 3.42 -11.29
N SER A 95 17.06 3.90 -10.32
CA SER A 95 16.18 5.08 -10.46
C SER A 95 15.16 4.96 -11.62
N LYS A 96 14.83 6.07 -12.26
CA LYS A 96 13.85 6.11 -13.35
C LYS A 96 14.23 5.26 -14.57
N ALA A 97 15.52 5.02 -14.80
CA ALA A 97 15.95 4.11 -15.87
C ALA A 97 15.47 2.67 -15.62
N GLY A 98 15.47 2.22 -14.36
CA GLY A 98 14.93 0.93 -13.98
C GLY A 98 13.41 0.82 -14.23
N PHE A 99 12.64 1.85 -13.88
CA PHE A 99 11.20 1.87 -14.18
C PHE A 99 10.92 1.87 -15.68
N MET A 100 11.75 2.57 -16.46
CA MET A 100 11.68 2.51 -17.92
C MET A 100 12.01 1.12 -18.45
N ALA A 101 13.03 0.48 -17.87
CA ALA A 101 13.44 -0.86 -18.26
C ALA A 101 12.32 -1.89 -17.98
N ASP A 102 11.68 -1.82 -16.82
CA ASP A 102 10.55 -2.70 -16.47
C ASP A 102 9.34 -2.47 -17.38
N GLU A 103 9.01 -1.21 -17.67
CA GLU A 103 7.86 -0.91 -18.54
C GLU A 103 8.10 -1.39 -19.98
N LEU A 104 9.31 -1.20 -20.50
CA LEU A 104 9.68 -1.65 -21.83
C LEU A 104 9.83 -3.17 -21.91
N PHE A 105 10.23 -3.83 -20.81
CA PHE A 105 10.36 -5.28 -20.77
C PHE A 105 9.04 -6.00 -21.09
N LYS A 106 7.89 -5.40 -20.79
CA LYS A 106 6.57 -5.97 -21.10
C LYS A 106 6.36 -6.26 -22.60
N SER A 107 7.09 -5.57 -23.47
CA SER A 107 7.06 -5.76 -24.93
C SER A 107 8.41 -6.19 -25.51
N PHE A 108 9.35 -6.60 -24.63
CA PHE A 108 10.69 -7.00 -25.05
C PHE A 108 10.70 -8.29 -25.85
N SER A 109 11.50 -8.30 -26.93
CA SER A 109 11.83 -9.48 -27.71
C SER A 109 13.30 -9.41 -28.11
N LYS A 110 14.02 -10.54 -28.03
CA LYS A 110 15.42 -10.63 -28.49
C LYS A 110 15.59 -10.34 -29.99
N ASP A 111 14.55 -10.61 -30.75
CA ASP A 111 14.59 -10.56 -32.23
C ASP A 111 14.10 -9.20 -32.77
N ARG A 112 13.65 -8.29 -31.90
CA ARG A 112 13.06 -7.03 -32.34
C ARG A 112 13.56 -5.85 -31.48
N PRO A 113 14.18 -4.83 -32.08
CA PRO A 113 14.50 -3.59 -31.33
C PRO A 113 13.21 -2.85 -30.98
N PHE A 114 13.26 -2.07 -29.90
CA PHE A 114 12.18 -1.16 -29.53
C PHE A 114 12.00 -0.06 -30.59
N LYS A 115 10.74 0.23 -30.90
CA LYS A 115 10.41 1.39 -31.72
C LYS A 115 10.51 2.68 -30.90
N THR A 116 10.88 3.78 -31.52
CA THR A 116 10.98 5.09 -30.87
C THR A 116 9.67 5.48 -30.16
N GLU A 117 8.51 5.19 -30.78
CA GLU A 117 7.20 5.49 -30.22
C GLU A 117 6.91 4.70 -28.91
N GLU A 118 7.37 3.44 -28.83
CA GLU A 118 7.25 2.62 -27.62
C GLU A 118 8.04 3.23 -26.46
N ILE A 119 9.26 3.69 -26.74
CA ILE A 119 10.13 4.34 -25.76
C ILE A 119 9.54 5.68 -25.28
N ILE A 120 9.02 6.49 -26.21
CA ILE A 120 8.38 7.77 -25.87
C ILE A 120 7.15 7.53 -24.99
N LYS A 121 6.29 6.59 -25.36
CA LYS A 121 5.08 6.26 -24.59
C LYS A 121 5.43 5.80 -23.17
N ALA A 122 6.42 4.92 -23.03
CA ALA A 122 6.90 4.48 -21.71
C ALA A 122 7.50 5.66 -20.91
N SER A 123 8.28 6.52 -21.57
CA SER A 123 8.86 7.73 -21.00
C SER A 123 7.80 8.67 -20.41
N ASP A 124 6.73 8.91 -21.15
CA ASP A 124 5.64 9.78 -20.71
C ASP A 124 4.86 9.17 -19.53
N LYS A 125 4.65 7.85 -19.54
CA LYS A 125 4.00 7.12 -18.46
C LYS A 125 4.81 7.15 -17.15
N ILE A 126 6.12 6.92 -17.23
CA ILE A 126 7.03 6.90 -16.08
C ILE A 126 7.44 8.32 -15.62
N GLY A 127 7.24 9.33 -16.46
CA GLY A 127 7.74 10.68 -16.23
C GLY A 127 9.28 10.79 -16.34
N TYR A 128 9.89 9.94 -17.17
CA TYR A 128 11.34 9.95 -17.48
C TYR A 128 11.58 10.80 -18.71
N TYR A 129 12.13 12.01 -18.54
CA TYR A 129 12.25 13.00 -19.61
C TYR A 129 10.95 13.28 -20.37
N LYS A 130 9.80 13.30 -19.66
CA LYS A 130 8.47 13.50 -20.25
C LYS A 130 8.45 14.64 -21.28
N GLY A 131 7.99 14.34 -22.50
CA GLY A 131 7.95 15.28 -23.63
C GLY A 131 9.32 15.79 -24.11
N LYS A 132 10.44 15.20 -23.65
CA LYS A 132 11.80 15.63 -23.96
C LYS A 132 12.72 14.49 -24.41
N MET A 133 12.15 13.33 -24.77
CA MET A 133 12.95 12.24 -25.34
C MET A 133 13.51 12.64 -26.69
N ASN A 134 14.80 12.34 -26.91
CA ASN A 134 15.50 12.54 -28.16
C ASN A 134 16.47 11.36 -28.39
N GLU A 135 17.09 11.30 -29.57
CA GLU A 135 17.95 10.19 -29.98
C GLU A 135 19.09 9.90 -28.98
N ASN A 136 19.74 10.94 -28.44
CA ASN A 136 20.83 10.78 -27.47
C ASN A 136 20.32 10.13 -26.17
N ARG A 137 19.16 10.57 -25.68
CA ARG A 137 18.54 10.03 -24.47
C ARG A 137 18.03 8.62 -24.65
N ILE A 138 17.53 8.29 -25.85
CA ILE A 138 17.14 6.94 -26.23
C ILE A 138 18.38 6.05 -26.25
N SER A 139 19.45 6.46 -26.92
CA SER A 139 20.71 5.72 -26.96
C SER A 139 21.30 5.46 -25.57
N ASP A 140 21.33 6.50 -24.69
CA ASP A 140 21.78 6.37 -23.30
C ASP A 140 20.90 5.36 -22.51
N LEU A 141 19.57 5.45 -22.64
CA LEU A 141 18.65 4.51 -22.00
C LEU A 141 18.89 3.06 -22.48
N LEU A 142 18.98 2.85 -23.81
CA LEU A 142 19.20 1.53 -24.37
C LEU A 142 20.52 0.93 -23.88
N SER A 143 21.61 1.73 -23.87
CA SER A 143 22.91 1.28 -23.38
C SER A 143 22.87 0.83 -21.89
N LYS A 144 22.06 1.48 -21.06
CA LYS A 144 21.89 1.14 -19.63
C LYS A 144 21.02 -0.07 -19.38
N CYS A 145 20.08 -0.36 -20.26
CA CYS A 145 19.03 -1.35 -20.04
C CYS A 145 19.20 -2.64 -20.82
N THR A 146 20.00 -2.66 -21.89
CA THR A 146 20.11 -3.83 -22.80
C THR A 146 20.51 -5.10 -22.04
N ASN A 147 21.55 -5.06 -21.22
CA ASN A 147 21.97 -6.24 -20.46
C ASN A 147 20.85 -6.73 -19.53
N TYR A 148 20.21 -5.83 -18.82
CA TYR A 148 19.09 -6.16 -17.93
C TYR A 148 17.97 -6.90 -18.66
N TRP A 149 17.57 -6.44 -19.85
CA TRP A 149 16.51 -7.10 -20.63
C TRP A 149 16.89 -8.50 -21.08
N HIS A 150 18.14 -8.70 -21.55
CA HIS A 150 18.62 -10.01 -21.96
C HIS A 150 18.74 -10.97 -20.78
N ASP A 151 19.38 -10.53 -19.69
CA ASP A 151 19.59 -11.33 -18.49
C ASP A 151 18.25 -11.71 -17.84
N ARG A 152 17.32 -10.76 -17.74
CA ARG A 152 15.98 -11.00 -17.23
C ARG A 152 15.20 -11.99 -18.10
N TYR A 153 15.23 -11.82 -19.41
CA TYR A 153 14.55 -12.72 -20.34
C TYR A 153 15.11 -14.16 -20.25
N ASP A 154 16.42 -14.32 -20.17
CA ASP A 154 17.06 -15.63 -20.05
C ASP A 154 16.77 -16.26 -18.69
N PHE A 155 16.78 -15.46 -17.63
CA PHE A 155 16.42 -15.91 -16.29
C PHE A 155 14.94 -16.37 -16.27
N GLU A 156 13.99 -15.55 -16.70
CA GLU A 156 12.57 -15.92 -16.71
C GLU A 156 12.27 -17.15 -17.56
N LYS A 157 12.99 -17.36 -18.69
CA LYS A 157 12.86 -18.58 -19.50
C LYS A 157 13.40 -19.84 -18.82
N SER A 158 14.40 -19.73 -17.98
CA SER A 158 14.99 -20.85 -17.24
C SER A 158 14.37 -21.09 -15.88
N TYR A 159 13.61 -20.12 -15.37
CA TYR A 159 12.98 -20.21 -14.08
C TYR A 159 11.84 -21.24 -14.07
N VAL A 160 11.92 -22.20 -13.17
CA VAL A 160 10.94 -23.30 -13.00
C VAL A 160 10.08 -23.13 -11.74
N GLY A 161 10.29 -22.06 -10.97
CA GLY A 161 9.49 -21.76 -9.79
C GLY A 161 8.14 -21.13 -10.16
N GLU A 162 7.24 -21.06 -9.17
CA GLU A 162 5.90 -20.46 -9.32
C GLU A 162 5.80 -19.06 -8.69
N LYS A 163 6.87 -18.59 -8.04
CA LYS A 163 6.87 -17.31 -7.34
C LYS A 163 6.96 -16.13 -8.32
N GLU A 164 6.33 -15.03 -7.95
CA GLU A 164 6.52 -13.76 -8.62
C GLU A 164 7.92 -13.21 -8.36
N LEU A 165 8.58 -12.72 -9.40
CA LEU A 165 9.98 -12.35 -9.36
C LEU A 165 10.17 -10.86 -9.10
N ILE A 166 10.97 -10.52 -8.09
CA ILE A 166 11.32 -9.15 -7.73
C ILE A 166 12.73 -8.82 -8.26
N TYR A 167 12.81 -7.81 -9.12
CA TYR A 167 14.06 -7.33 -9.70
C TYR A 167 14.47 -5.98 -9.10
N LEU A 168 15.62 -5.93 -8.45
CA LEU A 168 16.19 -4.72 -7.85
C LEU A 168 17.61 -4.47 -8.36
N ASP A 169 18.04 -3.22 -8.27
CA ASP A 169 19.45 -2.90 -8.42
C ASP A 169 20.27 -3.44 -7.25
N GLN A 170 21.58 -3.65 -7.46
CA GLN A 170 22.47 -4.24 -6.47
C GLN A 170 22.42 -3.54 -5.09
N ARG A 171 22.34 -2.20 -5.07
CA ARG A 171 22.30 -1.43 -3.83
C ARG A 171 20.99 -1.67 -3.07
N SER A 172 19.88 -1.67 -3.78
CA SER A 172 18.55 -1.92 -3.20
C SER A 172 18.44 -3.37 -2.71
N ARG A 173 18.96 -4.36 -3.44
CA ARG A 173 19.05 -5.76 -2.98
C ARG A 173 19.81 -5.88 -1.66
N GLY A 174 20.99 -5.27 -1.55
CA GLY A 174 21.76 -5.30 -0.31
C GLY A 174 21.02 -4.72 0.89
N LYS A 175 20.27 -3.65 0.69
CA LYS A 175 19.39 -3.09 1.72
C LYS A 175 18.25 -4.03 2.09
N VAL A 176 17.59 -4.63 1.10
CA VAL A 176 16.49 -5.59 1.32
C VAL A 176 16.99 -6.77 2.14
N HIS A 177 18.11 -7.37 1.78
CA HIS A 177 18.70 -8.46 2.58
C HIS A 177 18.97 -8.07 4.03
N THR A 178 19.57 -6.89 4.24
CA THR A 178 19.85 -6.40 5.59
C THR A 178 18.54 -6.20 6.37
N SER A 179 17.53 -5.62 5.75
CA SER A 179 16.22 -5.39 6.37
C SER A 179 15.52 -6.70 6.71
N LEU A 180 15.47 -7.65 5.78
CA LEU A 180 14.86 -8.97 6.02
C LEU A 180 15.57 -9.73 7.15
N LYS A 181 16.91 -9.65 7.20
CA LYS A 181 17.70 -10.21 8.31
C LYS A 181 17.30 -9.57 9.64
N ASN A 182 17.21 -8.24 9.69
CA ASN A 182 16.85 -7.52 10.89
C ASN A 182 15.41 -7.80 11.33
N ILE A 183 14.45 -7.85 10.39
CA ILE A 183 13.07 -8.24 10.66
C ILE A 183 13.01 -9.66 11.24
N LYS A 184 13.70 -10.62 10.64
CA LYS A 184 13.74 -12.03 11.11
C LYS A 184 14.37 -12.16 12.49
N SER A 185 15.35 -11.33 12.85
CA SER A 185 16.00 -11.35 14.17
C SER A 185 15.27 -10.51 15.23
N ASN A 186 14.32 -9.69 14.86
CA ASN A 186 13.55 -8.88 15.80
C ASN A 186 12.39 -9.72 16.38
N THR A 187 12.55 -10.15 17.63
CA THR A 187 11.59 -11.03 18.31
C THR A 187 10.21 -10.38 18.52
N GLU A 188 10.15 -9.07 18.67
CA GLU A 188 8.89 -8.34 18.84
C GLU A 188 8.09 -8.34 17.52
N ILE A 189 8.75 -8.00 16.41
CA ILE A 189 8.11 -8.04 15.08
C ILE A 189 7.68 -9.47 14.73
N GLN A 190 8.54 -10.48 14.99
CA GLN A 190 8.19 -11.87 14.71
C GLN A 190 6.96 -12.34 15.48
N LYS A 191 6.84 -11.98 16.76
CA LYS A 191 5.65 -12.31 17.56
C LYS A 191 4.37 -11.64 17.06
N LEU A 192 4.48 -10.47 16.42
CA LEU A 192 3.32 -9.77 15.86
C LEU A 192 2.89 -10.35 14.51
N LEU A 193 3.83 -10.74 13.67
CA LEU A 193 3.55 -11.29 12.33
C LEU A 193 3.19 -12.79 12.38
N ASN A 194 3.87 -13.54 13.23
CA ASN A 194 3.76 -14.99 13.35
C ASN A 194 3.51 -15.38 14.81
N PRO A 195 2.35 -15.05 15.36
CA PRO A 195 2.06 -15.40 16.73
C PRO A 195 1.99 -16.94 16.88
N GLU A 196 2.79 -17.48 17.79
CA GLU A 196 2.73 -18.89 18.15
C GLU A 196 1.56 -19.12 19.12
N GLY A 197 0.68 -20.02 18.76
CA GLY A 197 -0.44 -20.49 19.58
C GLY A 197 -0.42 -21.99 19.77
N LEU A 198 -0.97 -22.49 20.89
CA LEU A 198 -1.05 -23.94 21.19
C LEU A 198 -2.08 -24.69 20.35
N LEU A 199 -3.02 -23.99 19.71
CA LEU A 199 -4.14 -24.58 18.96
C LEU A 199 -4.50 -23.60 17.83
N GLU A 200 -4.15 -23.78 16.58
CA GLU A 200 -4.64 -23.03 15.40
C GLU A 200 -4.98 -21.52 15.58
N THR A 201 -4.75 -20.98 16.78
CA THR A 201 -4.96 -19.59 17.18
C THR A 201 -3.67 -19.04 17.82
N PRO A 202 -3.33 -17.75 17.61
CA PRO A 202 -4.08 -16.76 16.84
C PRO A 202 -3.99 -16.97 15.32
N LYS A 203 -5.09 -16.68 14.61
CA LYS A 203 -5.09 -16.67 13.13
C LYS A 203 -4.45 -15.41 12.62
N SER A 204 -3.51 -15.54 11.69
CA SER A 204 -2.85 -14.42 11.03
C SER A 204 -3.34 -14.27 9.58
N TYR A 205 -3.61 -13.03 9.17
CA TYR A 205 -4.06 -12.65 7.84
C TYR A 205 -3.09 -11.63 7.26
N ASN A 206 -2.43 -11.99 6.16
CA ASN A 206 -1.51 -11.09 5.45
C ASN A 206 -2.18 -10.55 4.20
N GLU A 207 -1.91 -9.28 3.87
CA GLU A 207 -2.36 -8.60 2.65
C GLU A 207 -3.89 -8.72 2.40
N ALA A 208 -4.66 -8.87 3.47
CA ALA A 208 -6.10 -9.09 3.37
C ALA A 208 -6.84 -7.80 3.00
N THR A 209 -7.75 -7.91 2.04
CA THR A 209 -8.60 -6.80 1.61
C THR A 209 -9.93 -6.83 2.32
N ILE A 210 -10.30 -5.71 2.96
CA ILE A 210 -11.64 -5.50 3.52
C ILE A 210 -12.41 -4.56 2.61
N LEU A 211 -13.61 -4.99 2.20
CA LEU A 211 -14.60 -4.19 1.48
C LEU A 211 -15.77 -3.89 2.40
N LEU A 212 -16.34 -2.69 2.26
CA LEU A 212 -17.50 -2.26 3.04
C LEU A 212 -18.24 -1.16 2.29
N GLU A 213 -19.57 -1.20 2.30
CA GLU A 213 -20.38 -0.06 1.90
C GLU A 213 -20.88 0.71 3.12
N VAL A 214 -20.97 2.02 2.98
CA VAL A 214 -21.56 2.90 4.00
C VAL A 214 -22.61 3.79 3.36
N LYS A 215 -23.72 3.96 4.05
CA LYS A 215 -24.75 4.93 3.69
C LYS A 215 -24.39 6.27 4.31
N ALA A 216 -24.34 7.30 3.50
CA ALA A 216 -24.24 8.69 3.96
C ALA A 216 -25.61 9.35 3.83
N VAL A 217 -26.08 9.96 4.92
CA VAL A 217 -27.40 10.61 5.00
C VAL A 217 -27.21 12.06 5.40
N SER A 218 -27.71 12.97 4.57
CA SER A 218 -27.70 14.40 4.84
C SER A 218 -28.80 14.82 5.81
N PRO A 219 -28.75 16.03 6.40
CA PRO A 219 -29.83 16.58 7.20
C PRO A 219 -31.16 16.71 6.43
N SER A 220 -31.11 16.94 5.11
CA SER A 220 -32.26 16.96 4.20
C SER A 220 -32.81 15.58 3.83
N LYS A 221 -32.19 14.51 4.37
CA LYS A 221 -32.50 13.10 4.10
C LYS A 221 -32.12 12.62 2.69
N ASP A 222 -31.27 13.36 1.97
CA ASP A 222 -30.66 12.84 0.75
C ASP A 222 -29.66 11.75 1.14
N GLU A 223 -29.61 10.67 0.36
CA GLU A 223 -28.77 9.51 0.66
C GLU A 223 -27.82 9.20 -0.49
N THR A 224 -26.62 8.74 -0.17
CA THR A 224 -25.69 8.13 -1.12
C THR A 224 -24.96 6.96 -0.49
N ILE A 225 -24.50 6.02 -1.32
CA ILE A 225 -23.69 4.88 -0.90
C ILE A 225 -22.24 5.14 -1.28
N LEU A 226 -21.36 5.05 -0.30
CA LEU A 226 -19.92 5.10 -0.52
C LEU A 226 -19.33 3.70 -0.33
N LYS A 227 -18.49 3.28 -1.28
CA LYS A 227 -17.81 2.00 -1.25
C LYS A 227 -16.39 2.18 -0.70
N LEU A 228 -16.04 1.48 0.35
CA LEU A 228 -14.75 1.56 1.01
C LEU A 228 -13.93 0.30 0.77
N LYS A 229 -12.61 0.45 0.62
CA LYS A 229 -11.66 -0.65 0.61
C LYS A 229 -10.43 -0.34 1.44
N GLY A 230 -9.92 -1.36 2.12
CA GLY A 230 -8.65 -1.33 2.81
C GLY A 230 -7.89 -2.61 2.53
N LYS A 231 -6.63 -2.53 2.12
CA LYS A 231 -5.71 -3.66 2.09
C LYS A 231 -4.82 -3.56 3.32
N LEU A 232 -4.97 -4.53 4.23
CA LEU A 232 -4.30 -4.55 5.52
C LEU A 232 -3.05 -5.43 5.40
N ASP A 233 -1.90 -4.87 5.74
CA ASP A 233 -0.63 -5.56 5.63
C ASP A 233 -0.63 -6.87 6.43
N ASN A 234 -1.03 -6.78 7.69
CA ASN A 234 -1.23 -7.96 8.54
C ASN A 234 -2.23 -7.64 9.65
N PHE A 235 -3.07 -8.59 9.98
CA PHE A 235 -3.78 -8.58 11.25
C PHE A 235 -3.92 -9.98 11.83
N THR A 236 -4.02 -10.06 13.15
CA THR A 236 -4.18 -11.31 13.86
C THR A 236 -5.44 -11.32 14.71
N VAL A 237 -6.09 -12.46 14.78
CA VAL A 237 -7.30 -12.69 15.57
C VAL A 237 -7.03 -13.80 16.57
N ASP A 238 -6.94 -13.45 17.82
CA ASP A 238 -6.76 -14.37 18.95
C ASP A 238 -8.08 -14.47 19.71
N GLU A 239 -8.82 -15.54 19.45
CA GLU A 239 -10.12 -15.79 20.03
C GLU A 239 -10.02 -16.15 21.53
N GLU A 240 -8.92 -16.79 21.94
CA GLU A 240 -8.70 -17.23 23.32
C GLU A 240 -8.41 -16.03 24.23
N SER A 241 -7.44 -15.19 23.86
CA SER A 241 -7.12 -13.97 24.60
C SER A 241 -8.06 -12.80 24.29
N LYS A 242 -8.97 -12.95 23.34
CA LYS A 242 -9.89 -11.91 22.85
C LYS A 242 -9.14 -10.66 22.36
N ILE A 243 -8.09 -10.87 21.60
CA ILE A 243 -7.27 -9.77 21.05
C ILE A 243 -7.34 -9.78 19.53
N ILE A 244 -7.61 -8.63 18.94
CA ILE A 244 -7.45 -8.38 17.51
C ILE A 244 -6.32 -7.36 17.36
N THR A 245 -5.25 -7.76 16.66
CA THR A 245 -4.08 -6.90 16.47
C THR A 245 -3.96 -6.53 15.00
N LEU A 246 -3.90 -5.24 14.70
CA LEU A 246 -3.59 -4.69 13.38
C LEU A 246 -2.12 -4.31 13.33
N ASN A 247 -1.39 -4.83 12.36
CA ASN A 247 0.01 -4.50 12.11
C ASN A 247 0.15 -3.94 10.70
N ASP A 248 0.78 -2.79 10.58
CA ASP A 248 1.01 -2.09 9.31
C ASP A 248 2.51 -1.88 9.13
N LEU A 249 3.08 -2.43 8.05
CA LEU A 249 4.51 -2.40 7.78
C LEU A 249 4.88 -1.14 7.02
N LYS A 250 5.85 -0.38 7.53
CA LYS A 250 6.27 0.87 6.91
C LYS A 250 7.77 0.96 6.78
N THR A 251 8.22 1.18 5.55
CA THR A 251 9.60 1.57 5.30
C THR A 251 9.74 3.08 5.41
N THR A 252 10.83 3.53 6.03
CA THR A 252 11.12 4.95 6.20
C THR A 252 12.52 5.31 5.73
N GLY A 253 12.67 6.51 5.14
CA GLY A 253 13.96 7.10 4.79
C GLY A 253 14.66 7.82 5.96
N HIS A 254 14.16 7.64 7.18
CA HIS A 254 14.67 8.24 8.42
C HIS A 254 15.02 7.16 9.44
N TYR A 255 15.66 7.54 10.55
CA TYR A 255 15.81 6.65 11.70
C TYR A 255 14.43 6.35 12.30
N ILE A 256 14.28 5.16 12.88
CA ILE A 256 12.98 4.74 13.43
C ILE A 256 12.55 5.59 14.64
N GLU A 257 13.50 6.15 15.37
CA GLU A 257 13.29 7.02 16.51
C GLU A 257 12.61 8.35 16.11
N ASP A 258 12.87 8.84 14.88
CA ASP A 258 12.30 10.08 14.34
C ASP A 258 10.90 9.87 13.75
N PHE A 259 10.43 8.62 13.65
CA PHE A 259 9.20 8.28 12.95
C PHE A 259 7.96 8.93 13.59
N PRO A 260 7.78 8.92 14.93
CA PRO A 260 6.54 9.43 15.56
C PRO A 260 6.28 10.91 15.25
N GLU A 261 7.32 11.75 15.31
CA GLU A 261 7.21 13.20 15.10
C GLU A 261 7.36 13.58 13.62
N GLY A 262 7.98 12.71 12.81
CA GLY A 262 8.24 12.92 11.39
C GLY A 262 7.20 12.26 10.49
N SER A 263 7.51 11.05 10.04
CA SER A 263 6.71 10.34 9.03
C SER A 263 5.29 10.05 9.47
N PHE A 264 5.07 9.67 10.73
CA PHE A 264 3.74 9.36 11.26
C PHE A 264 2.77 10.54 11.12
N VAL A 265 3.20 11.72 11.53
CA VAL A 265 2.40 12.96 11.42
C VAL A 265 2.28 13.41 9.96
N LYS A 266 3.41 13.47 9.26
CA LYS A 266 3.49 13.95 7.87
C LYS A 266 2.59 13.19 6.90
N PHE A 267 2.55 11.86 7.01
CA PHE A 267 1.77 11.00 6.11
C PHE A 267 0.40 10.61 6.66
N LYS A 268 -0.01 11.24 7.77
CA LYS A 268 -1.34 11.02 8.39
C LYS A 268 -1.62 9.53 8.68
N TYR A 269 -0.61 8.78 9.13
CA TYR A 269 -0.77 7.35 9.39
C TYR A 269 -1.81 7.03 10.46
N ALA A 270 -2.06 7.95 11.40
CA ALA A 270 -3.17 7.83 12.34
C ALA A 270 -4.51 7.61 11.63
N ARG A 271 -4.77 8.32 10.51
CA ARG A 271 -5.98 8.16 9.69
C ARG A 271 -6.08 6.77 9.08
N GLN A 272 -5.00 6.25 8.50
CA GLN A 272 -4.94 4.91 7.91
C GLN A 272 -5.26 3.84 8.96
N MET A 273 -4.55 3.89 10.09
CA MET A 273 -4.70 2.90 11.16
C MET A 273 -6.09 2.95 11.80
N ALA A 274 -6.67 4.14 11.95
CA ALA A 274 -8.02 4.29 12.45
C ALA A 274 -9.08 3.76 11.48
N MET A 275 -8.96 4.03 10.18
CA MET A 275 -9.84 3.46 9.16
C MET A 275 -9.81 1.93 9.17
N TYR A 276 -8.60 1.33 9.16
CA TYR A 276 -8.42 -0.11 9.16
C TYR A 276 -8.92 -0.76 10.47
N GLY A 277 -8.58 -0.16 11.62
CA GLY A 277 -9.07 -0.62 12.92
C GLY A 277 -10.60 -0.54 13.03
N TRP A 278 -11.21 0.51 12.47
CA TRP A 278 -12.67 0.62 12.39
C TRP A 278 -13.28 -0.48 11.52
N MET A 279 -12.73 -0.74 10.32
CA MET A 279 -13.20 -1.83 9.46
C MET A 279 -13.06 -3.20 10.15
N LEU A 280 -11.96 -3.46 10.85
CA LEU A 280 -11.77 -4.69 11.66
C LEU A 280 -12.76 -4.77 12.82
N SER A 281 -13.11 -3.65 13.45
CA SER A 281 -14.11 -3.64 14.53
C SER A 281 -15.51 -4.01 14.02
N LEU A 282 -15.83 -3.65 12.78
CA LEU A 282 -17.07 -4.05 12.11
C LEU A 282 -17.01 -5.52 11.69
N ALA A 283 -15.86 -5.97 11.16
CA ALA A 283 -15.63 -7.38 10.84
C ALA A 283 -15.75 -8.28 12.08
N ASN A 284 -15.32 -7.80 13.25
CA ASN A 284 -15.55 -8.54 14.49
C ASN A 284 -17.04 -8.75 14.78
N LYS A 285 -17.91 -7.77 14.48
CA LYS A 285 -19.36 -7.88 14.74
C LYS A 285 -20.08 -8.86 13.81
N THR A 286 -19.50 -9.16 12.64
CA THR A 286 -20.18 -9.94 11.59
C THR A 286 -19.49 -11.25 11.26
N ILE A 287 -18.17 -11.33 11.43
CA ILE A 287 -17.35 -12.47 11.00
C ILE A 287 -16.71 -13.18 12.19
N PHE A 288 -15.94 -12.47 13.04
CA PHE A 288 -15.19 -13.12 14.12
C PHE A 288 -16.02 -13.35 15.38
N ASN A 289 -16.96 -12.45 15.68
CA ASN A 289 -17.90 -12.56 16.80
C ASN A 289 -17.27 -12.70 18.18
N ILE A 290 -16.08 -12.13 18.37
CA ILE A 290 -15.41 -12.13 19.68
C ILE A 290 -16.11 -11.15 20.61
N SER A 291 -16.53 -11.63 21.77
CA SER A 291 -17.19 -10.81 22.78
C SER A 291 -16.20 -9.87 23.48
N SER A 292 -16.41 -8.55 23.36
CA SER A 292 -15.60 -7.50 23.97
C SER A 292 -14.10 -7.63 23.68
N PRO A 293 -13.69 -7.64 22.39
CA PRO A 293 -12.28 -7.79 22.04
C PRO A 293 -11.46 -6.57 22.42
N THR A 294 -10.21 -6.80 22.76
CA THR A 294 -9.19 -5.74 22.86
C THR A 294 -8.56 -5.52 21.48
N PHE A 295 -8.61 -4.30 20.97
CA PHE A 295 -7.94 -3.92 19.73
C PHE A 295 -6.56 -3.34 20.01
N LYS A 296 -5.55 -3.86 19.32
CA LYS A 296 -4.18 -3.33 19.31
C LYS A 296 -3.81 -2.90 17.90
N SER A 297 -3.04 -1.83 17.78
CA SER A 297 -2.60 -1.32 16.48
C SER A 297 -1.13 -0.96 16.55
N ASN A 298 -0.33 -1.52 15.64
CA ASN A 298 1.11 -1.34 15.59
C ASN A 298 1.55 -0.96 14.18
N MET A 299 2.61 -0.18 14.11
CA MET A 299 3.36 0.04 12.88
C MET A 299 4.71 -0.65 13.01
N LEU A 300 5.00 -1.54 12.08
CA LEU A 300 6.27 -2.27 11.99
C LEU A 300 7.20 -1.44 11.12
N LEU A 301 8.18 -0.81 11.75
CA LEU A 301 9.03 0.19 11.12
C LEU A 301 10.33 -0.44 10.61
N ILE A 302 10.69 -0.13 9.37
CA ILE A 302 11.95 -0.55 8.77
C ILE A 302 12.63 0.69 8.17
N SER A 303 13.81 1.05 8.69
CA SER A 303 14.60 2.13 8.12
C SER A 303 15.32 1.66 6.85
N SER A 304 15.29 2.47 5.80
CA SER A 304 16.12 2.26 4.61
C SER A 304 17.54 2.86 4.72
N ILE A 305 17.84 3.48 5.89
CA ILE A 305 19.18 3.96 6.23
C ILE A 305 19.97 2.81 6.85
N PRO A 306 21.16 2.45 6.33
CA PRO A 306 21.99 1.44 6.99
C PRO A 306 22.30 1.80 8.45
N PRO A 307 22.24 0.82 9.37
CA PRO A 307 22.14 -0.63 9.14
C PRO A 307 20.72 -1.19 8.99
N CYS A 308 19.76 -0.41 8.50
CA CYS A 308 18.37 -0.81 8.24
C CYS A 308 17.65 -1.33 9.51
N ASN A 309 17.75 -0.56 10.60
CA ASN A 309 17.11 -0.88 11.86
C ASN A 309 15.61 -1.07 11.69
N CYS A 310 15.03 -1.94 12.52
CA CYS A 310 13.60 -2.14 12.57
C CYS A 310 13.09 -2.10 14.02
N GLY A 311 11.82 -1.76 14.18
CA GLY A 311 11.18 -1.64 15.50
C GLY A 311 9.67 -1.58 15.39
N VAL A 312 9.00 -1.48 16.53
CA VAL A 312 7.55 -1.41 16.63
C VAL A 312 7.14 -0.07 17.22
N PHE A 313 6.18 0.58 16.57
CA PHE A 313 5.51 1.77 17.09
C PHE A 313 4.05 1.43 17.38
N SER A 314 3.72 1.22 18.66
CA SER A 314 2.35 0.92 19.10
C SER A 314 1.52 2.18 19.21
N LEU A 315 0.33 2.18 18.61
CA LEU A 315 -0.59 3.29 18.66
C LEU A 315 -1.41 3.23 19.96
N ASN A 316 -1.57 4.38 20.59
CA ASN A 316 -2.46 4.55 21.76
C ASN A 316 -3.84 5.10 21.34
N GLY A 317 -4.76 5.18 22.30
CA GLY A 317 -6.11 5.68 22.09
C GLY A 317 -6.16 7.11 21.52
N SER A 318 -5.20 7.97 21.86
CA SER A 318 -5.15 9.34 21.34
C SER A 318 -4.84 9.35 19.84
N HIS A 319 -3.91 8.51 19.38
CA HIS A 319 -3.60 8.36 17.96
C HIS A 319 -4.81 7.85 17.18
N ILE A 320 -5.50 6.83 17.69
CA ILE A 320 -6.68 6.26 17.04
C ILE A 320 -7.82 7.28 16.99
N ASN A 321 -8.09 8.00 18.09
CA ASN A 321 -9.14 9.03 18.12
C ASN A 321 -8.86 10.17 17.15
N LEU A 322 -7.61 10.64 17.06
CA LEU A 322 -7.21 11.64 16.08
C LEU A 322 -7.43 11.13 14.67
N GLY A 323 -6.99 9.88 14.38
CA GLY A 323 -7.17 9.24 13.09
C GLY A 323 -8.63 9.07 12.70
N MET A 324 -9.50 8.66 13.65
CA MET A 324 -10.95 8.54 13.42
C MET A 324 -11.59 9.88 13.07
N LYS A 325 -11.19 10.95 13.75
CA LYS A 325 -11.67 12.30 13.42
C LYS A 325 -11.30 12.67 11.97
N MET A 326 -10.03 12.49 11.61
CA MET A 326 -9.54 12.76 10.24
C MET A 326 -10.26 11.91 9.18
N PHE A 327 -10.39 10.62 9.43
CA PHE A 327 -11.06 9.69 8.52
C PHE A 327 -12.53 10.07 8.32
N THR A 328 -13.27 10.26 9.41
CA THR A 328 -14.70 10.59 9.36
C THR A 328 -14.95 11.93 8.68
N ASP A 329 -14.09 12.94 8.94
CA ASP A 329 -14.20 14.26 8.31
C ASP A 329 -14.05 14.17 6.78
N LEU A 330 -13.04 13.44 6.31
CA LEU A 330 -12.81 13.26 4.88
C LEU A 330 -13.91 12.42 4.23
N LEU A 331 -14.41 11.38 4.90
CA LEU A 331 -15.51 10.57 4.39
C LEU A 331 -16.79 11.39 4.23
N LYS A 332 -17.09 12.28 5.17
CA LYS A 332 -18.20 13.24 5.07
C LYS A 332 -18.01 14.23 3.92
N ARG A 333 -16.78 14.67 3.66
CA ARG A 333 -16.47 15.53 2.50
C ARG A 333 -16.73 14.82 1.18
N VAL A 334 -16.35 13.54 1.08
CA VAL A 334 -16.67 12.72 -0.09
C VAL A 334 -18.18 12.56 -0.24
N ALA A 335 -18.89 12.24 0.84
CA ALA A 335 -20.34 12.12 0.83
C ALA A 335 -21.03 13.42 0.36
N TYR A 336 -20.56 14.56 0.84
CA TYR A 336 -21.07 15.87 0.39
C TYR A 336 -20.80 16.10 -1.11
N LEU A 337 -19.62 15.71 -1.60
CA LEU A 337 -19.28 15.81 -3.01
C LEU A 337 -20.20 14.93 -3.88
N GLU A 338 -20.47 13.70 -3.45
CA GLU A 338 -21.36 12.78 -4.16
C GLU A 338 -22.83 13.24 -4.15
N LEU A 339 -23.28 13.85 -3.05
CA LEU A 339 -24.67 14.33 -2.92
C LEU A 339 -24.91 15.64 -3.68
N TYR A 340 -23.94 16.56 -3.69
CA TYR A 340 -24.15 17.95 -4.12
C TYR A 340 -23.11 18.50 -5.09
N GLY A 341 -22.06 17.73 -5.39
CA GLY A 341 -20.94 18.15 -6.23
C GLY A 341 -21.21 17.84 -7.71
N ASN A 342 -21.94 18.73 -8.39
CA ASN A 342 -22.09 18.69 -9.86
C ASN A 342 -20.86 19.17 -10.58
#